data_72fe535f0f8d20be525196336785f357
#
_entry.id   72fe535f0f8d20be525196336785f357
#
_cell.length_a   1.000
_cell.length_b   1.000
_cell.length_c   1.000
_cell.angle_alpha   90.00
_cell.angle_beta   90.00
_cell.angle_gamma   90.00
#
_symmetry.space_group_name_H-M   'P 1'
#
loop_
_entity.id
_entity.type
_entity.pdbx_description
1 polymer ?
#
loop_
_entity_poly.entity_id
_entity_poly.type
_entity_poly.pdbx_seq_one_letter_code
_entity_poly.pdbx_strand_id
1 'polypeptide(L)'
;NFDQVHSDIQFKIKHLMVSQVKGTFKQFDVQLDGDINDLTSLKATATIIPSSIDTQNEDRDNHLRSNDFFGTEDNDKMTFVTKEINEDQVVGDLTIKGETHEETFDVEFNGVSKNPMNGQQVTGFIVSGTINREKYGINFNQALETGGVMLGKNVKFEASAEFSIDN
;
A
#
# COMPACT_ATOMS: atom_id res chain seq x y z
N ASN A 1 -12.32 6.88 -12.53
CA ASN A 1 -11.90 7.85 -11.51
C ASN A 1 -11.76 7.17 -10.14
N PHE A 2 -10.67 7.43 -9.50
CA PHE A 2 -10.39 6.88 -8.18
C PHE A 2 -11.32 7.47 -7.10
N ASP A 3 -11.87 6.60 -6.26
CA ASP A 3 -12.74 6.99 -5.15
C ASP A 3 -12.00 6.74 -3.82
N GLN A 4 -11.38 7.77 -3.27
CA GLN A 4 -10.63 7.65 -2.03
C GLN A 4 -11.53 7.39 -0.81
N VAL A 5 -12.78 7.84 -0.83
CA VAL A 5 -13.70 7.64 0.30
C VAL A 5 -14.00 6.16 0.53
N HIS A 6 -14.09 5.38 -0.55
CA HIS A 6 -14.34 3.94 -0.51
C HIS A 6 -13.07 3.11 -0.71
N SER A 7 -11.91 3.70 -0.44
CA SER A 7 -10.61 3.05 -0.61
C SER A 7 -9.78 3.21 0.65
N ASP A 8 -8.94 2.22 0.94
CA ASP A 8 -8.04 2.28 2.08
C ASP A 8 -6.75 1.49 1.82
N ILE A 9 -5.73 1.80 2.63
CA ILE A 9 -4.49 1.05 2.68
C ILE A 9 -4.20 0.75 4.15
N GLN A 10 -4.12 -0.54 4.49
CA GLN A 10 -3.83 -1.00 5.84
C GLN A 10 -2.56 -1.84 5.83
N PHE A 11 -1.78 -1.74 6.91
CA PHE A 11 -0.59 -2.55 7.08
C PHE A 11 -0.48 -3.04 8.52
N LYS A 12 0.31 -4.09 8.71
CA LYS A 12 0.64 -4.62 10.03
C LYS A 12 2.05 -5.20 10.05
N ILE A 13 2.70 -5.07 11.20
CA ILE A 13 4.04 -5.56 11.43
C ILE A 13 4.15 -6.14 12.84
N LYS A 14 4.93 -7.20 13.02
CA LYS A 14 5.14 -7.79 14.34
C LYS A 14 5.92 -6.85 15.25
N HIS A 15 5.48 -6.78 16.52
CA HIS A 15 6.12 -6.01 17.57
C HIS A 15 6.48 -6.94 18.74
N LEU A 16 7.72 -6.93 19.15
CA LEU A 16 8.27 -7.76 20.24
C LEU A 16 8.00 -9.27 20.05
N MET A 17 7.79 -9.71 18.81
CA MET A 17 7.49 -11.10 18.44
C MET A 17 6.18 -11.66 18.99
N VAL A 18 5.38 -10.86 19.72
CA VAL A 18 4.16 -11.32 20.41
C VAL A 18 2.90 -10.56 20.02
N SER A 19 3.02 -9.39 19.40
CA SER A 19 1.87 -8.58 18.99
C SER A 19 2.11 -7.97 17.64
N GLN A 20 1.12 -7.20 17.16
CA GLN A 20 1.21 -6.52 15.86
C GLN A 20 0.89 -5.04 16.04
N VAL A 21 1.68 -4.20 15.36
CA VAL A 21 1.33 -2.80 15.13
C VAL A 21 0.56 -2.73 13.82
N LYS A 22 -0.61 -2.09 13.85
CA LYS A 22 -1.46 -1.87 12.69
C LYS A 22 -1.53 -0.40 12.38
N GLY A 23 -1.58 -0.08 11.10
CA GLY A 23 -1.69 1.32 10.69
C GLY A 23 -2.31 1.46 9.31
N THR A 24 -2.54 2.71 8.95
CA THR A 24 -3.06 3.10 7.64
C THR A 24 -2.28 4.28 7.11
N PHE A 25 -2.42 4.53 5.80
CA PHE A 25 -2.02 5.77 5.18
C PHE A 25 -3.30 6.50 4.75
N LYS A 26 -3.51 7.71 5.25
CA LYS A 26 -4.75 8.46 5.02
C LYS A 26 -4.77 9.22 3.70
N GLN A 27 -3.59 9.49 3.11
CA GLN A 27 -3.49 10.23 1.86
C GLN A 27 -2.81 9.36 0.80
N PHE A 28 -3.52 9.06 -0.24
CA PHE A 28 -3.03 8.30 -1.38
C PHE A 28 -3.94 8.54 -2.58
N ASP A 29 -3.42 8.27 -3.77
CA ASP A 29 -4.14 8.39 -5.02
C ASP A 29 -3.76 7.24 -5.94
N VAL A 30 -4.70 6.80 -6.76
CA VAL A 30 -4.45 5.76 -7.75
C VAL A 30 -5.01 6.20 -9.08
N GLN A 31 -4.18 6.17 -10.12
CA GLN A 31 -4.59 6.38 -11.49
C GLN A 31 -4.63 5.03 -12.19
N LEU A 32 -5.75 4.71 -12.81
CA LEU A 32 -5.96 3.45 -13.50
C LEU A 32 -6.41 3.73 -14.93
N ASP A 33 -5.68 3.18 -15.90
CA ASP A 33 -5.97 3.31 -17.31
C ASP A 33 -6.09 1.93 -17.95
N GLY A 34 -6.87 1.84 -19.02
CA GLY A 34 -7.08 0.61 -19.77
C GLY A 34 -8.54 0.22 -19.84
N ASP A 35 -8.79 -0.98 -20.36
CA ASP A 35 -10.13 -1.53 -20.51
C ASP A 35 -10.43 -2.50 -19.37
N ILE A 36 -11.45 -2.21 -18.57
CA ILE A 36 -11.85 -3.06 -17.44
C ILE A 36 -12.31 -4.46 -17.88
N ASN A 37 -12.69 -4.62 -19.13
CA ASN A 37 -13.05 -5.92 -19.69
C ASN A 37 -11.83 -6.76 -20.10
N ASP A 38 -10.64 -6.17 -20.09
CA ASP A 38 -9.37 -6.84 -20.33
C ASP A 38 -8.36 -6.41 -19.28
N LEU A 39 -8.26 -7.19 -18.20
CA LEU A 39 -7.39 -6.85 -17.08
C LEU A 39 -5.92 -6.73 -17.48
N THR A 40 -5.49 -7.45 -18.52
CA THR A 40 -4.10 -7.38 -18.98
C THR A 40 -3.76 -6.05 -19.66
N SER A 41 -4.78 -5.27 -20.07
CA SER A 41 -4.60 -3.94 -20.63
C SER A 41 -4.43 -2.86 -19.56
N LEU A 42 -4.74 -3.17 -18.30
CA LEU A 42 -4.75 -2.19 -17.23
C LEU A 42 -3.34 -1.78 -16.83
N LYS A 43 -3.19 -0.49 -16.59
CA LYS A 43 -1.97 0.09 -16.01
C LYS A 43 -2.38 1.04 -14.90
N ALA A 44 -1.71 0.91 -13.76
CA ALA A 44 -2.00 1.73 -12.61
C ALA A 44 -0.73 2.37 -12.04
N THR A 45 -0.90 3.56 -11.49
CA THR A 45 0.12 4.23 -10.71
C THR A 45 -0.51 4.64 -9.38
N ALA A 46 0.01 4.09 -8.29
CA ALA A 46 -0.40 4.45 -6.94
C ALA A 46 0.64 5.39 -6.34
N THR A 47 0.17 6.47 -5.73
CA THR A 47 1.01 7.42 -5.02
C THR A 47 0.50 7.52 -3.59
N ILE A 48 1.35 7.20 -2.62
CA ILE A 48 1.02 7.20 -1.21
C ILE A 48 1.88 8.25 -0.52
N ILE A 49 1.28 9.01 0.37
CA ILE A 49 1.97 10.05 1.14
C ILE A 49 2.40 9.46 2.48
N PRO A 50 3.70 9.16 2.69
CA PRO A 50 4.15 8.51 3.93
C PRO A 50 3.86 9.30 5.20
N SER A 51 3.86 10.63 5.12
CA SER A 51 3.55 11.47 6.28
C SER A 51 2.11 11.32 6.76
N SER A 52 1.23 10.74 5.94
CA SER A 52 -0.17 10.49 6.31
C SER A 52 -0.36 9.21 7.13
N ILE A 53 0.71 8.56 7.53
CA ILE A 53 0.68 7.34 8.34
C ILE A 53 -0.05 7.58 9.66
N ASP A 54 -0.92 6.63 10.03
CA ASP A 54 -1.69 6.69 11.26
C ASP A 54 -1.74 5.30 11.90
N THR A 55 -1.11 5.18 13.05
CA THR A 55 -1.15 3.97 13.88
C THR A 55 -1.91 4.19 15.18
N GLN A 56 -2.64 5.32 15.28
CA GLN A 56 -3.40 5.75 16.47
C GLN A 56 -2.51 6.00 17.68
N ASN A 57 -1.27 6.40 17.45
CA ASN A 57 -0.31 6.79 18.49
C ASN A 57 0.61 7.85 17.90
N GLU A 58 0.45 9.09 18.38
CA GLU A 58 1.15 10.24 17.82
C GLU A 58 2.68 10.13 17.94
N ASP A 59 3.19 9.66 19.07
CA ASP A 59 4.63 9.50 19.26
C ASP A 59 5.20 8.47 18.31
N ARG A 60 4.50 7.36 18.14
CA ARG A 60 4.90 6.33 17.19
C ARG A 60 4.85 6.84 15.76
N ASP A 61 3.81 7.55 15.39
CA ASP A 61 3.66 8.11 14.05
C ASP A 61 4.77 9.11 13.75
N ASN A 62 5.13 9.96 14.71
CA ASN A 62 6.25 10.89 14.55
C ASN A 62 7.58 10.17 14.37
N HIS A 63 7.81 9.08 15.09
CA HIS A 63 9.01 8.25 14.92
C HIS A 63 9.03 7.60 13.54
N LEU A 64 7.89 7.11 13.06
CA LEU A 64 7.77 6.51 11.72
C LEU A 64 8.05 7.52 10.59
N ARG A 65 7.75 8.80 10.82
CA ARG A 65 8.07 9.87 9.87
C ARG A 65 9.55 10.26 9.89
N SER A 66 10.28 9.89 10.92
CA SER A 66 11.69 10.22 11.07
C SER A 66 12.59 9.43 10.12
N ASN A 67 13.86 9.82 10.06
CA ASN A 67 14.85 9.13 9.22
C ASN A 67 15.13 7.68 9.63
N ASP A 68 14.75 7.29 10.86
CA ASP A 68 14.82 5.88 11.28
C ASP A 68 13.89 5.00 10.44
N PHE A 69 12.82 5.57 9.87
CA PHE A 69 11.82 4.87 9.06
C PHE A 69 11.66 5.54 7.70
N PHE A 70 10.57 6.26 7.48
CA PHE A 70 10.26 6.79 6.14
C PHE A 70 11.04 8.03 5.75
N GLY A 71 11.53 8.81 6.71
CA GLY A 71 12.25 10.05 6.42
C GLY A 71 11.40 10.99 5.57
N THR A 72 10.19 11.34 6.04
CA THR A 72 9.18 12.00 5.22
C THR A 72 9.55 13.43 4.79
N GLU A 73 10.53 14.08 5.43
CA GLU A 73 11.02 15.38 4.99
C GLU A 73 11.71 15.33 3.63
N ASP A 74 12.46 14.24 3.38
CA ASP A 74 13.20 14.03 2.14
C ASP A 74 12.48 13.08 1.18
N ASN A 75 11.53 12.30 1.69
CA ASN A 75 10.82 11.27 0.94
C ASN A 75 9.31 11.49 1.13
N ASP A 76 8.74 12.39 0.33
CA ASP A 76 7.35 12.82 0.45
C ASP A 76 6.35 11.90 -0.24
N LYS A 77 6.83 10.90 -0.98
CA LYS A 77 5.97 9.96 -1.73
C LYS A 77 6.54 8.56 -1.69
N MET A 78 5.62 7.58 -1.66
CA MET A 78 5.86 6.20 -2.07
C MET A 78 5.06 5.97 -3.34
N THR A 79 5.60 5.22 -4.29
CA THR A 79 4.91 4.95 -5.56
C THR A 79 4.94 3.48 -5.90
N PHE A 80 3.87 3.02 -6.54
CA PHE A 80 3.82 1.69 -7.14
C PHE A 80 3.34 1.85 -8.57
N VAL A 81 4.20 1.50 -9.53
CA VAL A 81 3.91 1.61 -10.95
C VAL A 81 3.82 0.19 -11.51
N THR A 82 2.65 -0.20 -11.99
CA THR A 82 2.42 -1.55 -12.46
C THR A 82 3.09 -1.80 -13.81
N LYS A 83 3.59 -3.02 -13.98
CA LYS A 83 4.11 -3.54 -15.25
C LYS A 83 3.13 -4.52 -15.87
N GLU A 84 2.45 -5.31 -15.06
CA GLU A 84 1.54 -6.36 -15.52
C GLU A 84 0.47 -6.59 -14.46
N ILE A 85 -0.78 -6.66 -14.89
CA ILE A 85 -1.94 -6.95 -14.04
C ILE A 85 -2.72 -8.11 -14.68
N ASN A 86 -3.12 -9.07 -13.85
CA ASN A 86 -4.07 -10.12 -14.25
C ASN A 86 -5.08 -10.34 -13.12
N GLU A 87 -5.90 -11.37 -13.22
CA GLU A 87 -6.96 -11.64 -12.24
C GLU A 87 -6.42 -12.01 -10.85
N ASP A 88 -5.18 -12.52 -10.78
CA ASP A 88 -4.63 -13.10 -9.56
C ASP A 88 -3.46 -12.29 -8.99
N GLN A 89 -2.72 -11.59 -9.84
CA GLN A 89 -1.47 -10.94 -9.43
C GLN A 89 -1.22 -9.63 -10.15
N VAL A 90 -0.44 -8.78 -9.51
CA VAL A 90 0.11 -7.57 -10.11
C VAL A 90 1.62 -7.55 -9.89
N VAL A 91 2.35 -7.21 -10.95
CA VAL A 91 3.80 -7.01 -10.90
C VAL A 91 4.06 -5.53 -11.18
N GLY A 92 4.90 -4.91 -10.38
CA GLY A 92 5.23 -3.50 -10.57
C GLY A 92 6.46 -3.08 -9.79
N ASP A 93 6.86 -1.83 -10.00
CA ASP A 93 7.97 -1.22 -9.31
C ASP A 93 7.47 -0.43 -8.10
N LEU A 94 7.88 -0.85 -6.92
CA LEU A 94 7.57 -0.17 -5.67
C LEU A 94 8.77 0.67 -5.24
N THR A 95 8.52 1.96 -5.00
CA THR A 95 9.54 2.89 -4.53
C THR A 95 9.18 3.37 -3.13
N ILE A 96 10.05 3.10 -2.18
CA ILE A 96 9.94 3.55 -0.80
C ILE A 96 11.29 4.15 -0.40
N LYS A 97 11.26 5.34 0.17
CA LYS A 97 12.48 6.02 0.69
C LYS A 97 13.58 6.13 -0.39
N GLY A 98 13.15 6.40 -1.62
CA GLY A 98 14.06 6.55 -2.76
C GLY A 98 14.59 5.26 -3.36
N GLU A 99 14.25 4.10 -2.81
CA GLU A 99 14.67 2.79 -3.32
C GLU A 99 13.56 2.11 -4.08
N THR A 100 13.85 1.61 -5.28
CA THR A 100 12.88 0.96 -6.15
C THR A 100 13.22 -0.51 -6.33
N HIS A 101 12.22 -1.36 -6.11
CA HIS A 101 12.33 -2.80 -6.35
C HIS A 101 11.07 -3.31 -7.02
N GLU A 102 11.23 -4.34 -7.86
CA GLU A 102 10.10 -5.04 -8.45
C GLU A 102 9.44 -5.93 -7.40
N GLU A 103 8.11 -5.82 -7.28
CA GLU A 103 7.32 -6.60 -6.35
C GLU A 103 6.15 -7.26 -7.08
N THR A 104 5.74 -8.42 -6.59
CA THR A 104 4.56 -9.14 -7.07
C THR A 104 3.58 -9.29 -5.91
N PHE A 105 2.36 -8.81 -6.10
CA PHE A 105 1.32 -8.86 -5.06
C PHE A 105 0.11 -9.61 -5.57
N ASP A 106 -0.70 -10.09 -4.63
CA ASP A 106 -1.96 -10.76 -4.94
C ASP A 106 -3.05 -9.74 -5.25
N VAL A 107 -3.88 -10.06 -6.23
CA VAL A 107 -5.01 -9.22 -6.64
C VAL A 107 -6.29 -10.00 -6.50
N GLU A 108 -7.32 -9.35 -5.92
CA GLU A 108 -8.69 -9.80 -5.97
C GLU A 108 -9.50 -8.76 -6.74
N PHE A 109 -10.06 -9.17 -7.87
CA PHE A 109 -10.92 -8.29 -8.67
C PHE A 109 -12.38 -8.56 -8.34
N ASN A 110 -13.10 -7.53 -7.90
CA ASN A 110 -14.47 -7.66 -7.42
C ASN A 110 -15.52 -7.38 -8.50
N GLY A 111 -15.11 -7.31 -9.76
CA GLY A 111 -16.02 -7.12 -10.87
C GLY A 111 -16.49 -5.69 -11.03
N VAL A 112 -17.58 -5.54 -11.79
CA VAL A 112 -18.21 -4.25 -12.08
C VAL A 112 -19.62 -4.27 -11.53
N SER A 113 -19.99 -3.21 -10.84
CA SER A 113 -21.33 -3.04 -10.28
C SER A 113 -21.89 -1.66 -10.64
N LYS A 114 -23.19 -1.54 -10.66
CA LYS A 114 -23.85 -0.26 -10.93
C LYS A 114 -24.34 0.34 -9.62
N ASN A 115 -23.92 1.59 -9.35
CA ASN A 115 -24.38 2.29 -8.17
C ASN A 115 -25.84 2.73 -8.39
N PRO A 116 -26.80 2.24 -7.57
CA PRO A 116 -28.21 2.56 -7.77
C PRO A 116 -28.55 4.03 -7.46
N MET A 117 -27.68 4.74 -6.72
CA MET A 117 -27.90 6.14 -6.35
C MET A 117 -27.70 7.09 -7.53
N ASN A 118 -26.76 6.81 -8.43
CA ASN A 118 -26.39 7.71 -9.53
C ASN A 118 -26.29 7.02 -10.88
N GLY A 119 -26.54 5.70 -10.95
CA GLY A 119 -26.47 4.93 -12.19
C GLY A 119 -25.06 4.69 -12.72
N GLN A 120 -24.03 5.12 -12.00
CA GLN A 120 -22.65 5.00 -12.45
C GLN A 120 -22.10 3.60 -12.20
N GLN A 121 -21.31 3.10 -13.14
CA GLN A 121 -20.62 1.84 -12.97
C GLN A 121 -19.38 2.04 -12.10
N VAL A 122 -19.14 1.11 -11.20
CA VAL A 122 -17.97 1.11 -10.30
C VAL A 122 -17.28 -0.24 -10.35
N THR A 123 -15.99 -0.25 -10.08
CA THR A 123 -15.19 -1.47 -9.97
C THR A 123 -14.27 -1.37 -8.76
N GLY A 124 -13.85 -2.52 -8.25
CA GLY A 124 -13.00 -2.57 -7.07
C GLY A 124 -11.95 -3.66 -7.16
N PHE A 125 -10.80 -3.36 -6.56
CA PHE A 125 -9.67 -4.29 -6.45
C PHE A 125 -9.18 -4.33 -5.02
N ILE A 126 -8.75 -5.50 -4.60
CA ILE A 126 -8.00 -5.67 -3.36
C ILE A 126 -6.62 -6.18 -3.73
N VAL A 127 -5.59 -5.46 -3.32
CA VAL A 127 -4.18 -5.85 -3.53
C VAL A 127 -3.59 -6.13 -2.16
N SER A 128 -2.96 -7.28 -2.01
CA SER A 128 -2.36 -7.67 -0.74
C SER A 128 -1.01 -8.34 -0.94
N GLY A 129 -0.17 -8.24 0.06
CA GLY A 129 1.13 -8.88 0.00
C GLY A 129 1.97 -8.60 1.24
N THR A 130 3.24 -8.97 1.11
CA THR A 130 4.24 -8.81 2.16
C THR A 130 5.44 -8.10 1.57
N ILE A 131 5.90 -7.05 2.26
CA ILE A 131 7.05 -6.25 1.85
C ILE A 131 8.14 -6.40 2.90
N ASN A 132 9.36 -6.72 2.46
CA ASN A 132 10.53 -6.69 3.34
C ASN A 132 11.04 -5.25 3.42
N ARG A 133 10.79 -4.59 4.56
CA ARG A 133 11.16 -3.18 4.74
C ARG A 133 12.65 -2.91 4.64
N GLU A 134 13.47 -3.90 4.95
CA GLU A 134 14.93 -3.76 4.89
C GLU A 134 15.44 -3.58 3.45
N LYS A 135 14.74 -4.12 2.45
CA LYS A 135 15.05 -3.90 1.03
C LYS A 135 15.00 -2.42 0.64
N TYR A 136 14.23 -1.63 1.36
CA TYR A 136 14.02 -0.21 1.08
C TYR A 136 14.80 0.69 2.03
N GLY A 137 15.78 0.14 2.73
CA GLY A 137 16.62 0.92 3.63
C GLY A 137 15.98 1.27 4.97
N ILE A 138 14.84 0.67 5.29
CA ILE A 138 14.16 0.87 6.58
C ILE A 138 14.63 -0.23 7.53
N ASN A 139 15.77 -0.01 8.16
CA ASN A 139 16.49 -1.03 8.92
C ASN A 139 16.42 -0.83 10.44
N PHE A 140 15.78 0.26 10.91
CA PHE A 140 15.71 0.54 12.33
C PHE A 140 15.15 -0.66 13.08
N ASN A 141 15.88 -1.08 14.12
CA ASN A 141 15.46 -2.19 14.96
C ASN A 141 16.29 -2.21 16.26
N GLN A 142 15.87 -3.04 17.19
CA GLN A 142 16.56 -3.24 18.45
C GLN A 142 16.52 -4.72 18.80
N ALA A 143 17.68 -5.29 19.12
CA ALA A 143 17.75 -6.67 19.56
C ALA A 143 17.15 -6.82 20.96
N LEU A 144 16.41 -7.90 21.18
CA LEU A 144 15.80 -8.22 22.46
C LEU A 144 16.75 -9.06 23.31
N GLU A 145 16.75 -8.86 24.63
CA GLU A 145 17.55 -9.66 25.57
C GLU A 145 17.18 -11.14 25.52
N THR A 146 15.91 -11.44 25.23
CA THR A 146 15.41 -12.81 25.14
C THR A 146 15.68 -13.47 23.79
N GLY A 147 16.39 -12.79 22.89
CA GLY A 147 16.57 -13.19 21.49
C GLY A 147 15.47 -12.66 20.60
N GLY A 148 15.77 -12.50 19.32
CA GLY A 148 14.86 -11.88 18.35
C GLY A 148 15.02 -10.37 18.30
N VAL A 149 14.06 -9.70 17.65
CA VAL A 149 14.12 -8.26 17.38
C VAL A 149 12.81 -7.58 17.77
N MET A 150 12.88 -6.25 18.04
CA MET A 150 11.73 -5.46 18.45
C MET A 150 10.68 -5.37 17.35
N LEU A 151 11.10 -5.17 16.08
CA LEU A 151 10.20 -5.06 14.92
C LEU A 151 10.54 -6.15 13.91
N GLY A 152 9.51 -6.77 13.34
CA GLY A 152 9.66 -7.68 12.22
C GLY A 152 10.17 -6.95 10.97
N LYS A 153 10.79 -7.69 10.06
CA LYS A 153 11.24 -7.14 8.76
C LYS A 153 10.15 -7.17 7.70
N ASN A 154 9.17 -8.03 7.85
CA ASN A 154 8.10 -8.22 6.86
C ASN A 154 6.86 -7.45 7.28
N VAL A 155 6.41 -6.57 6.41
CA VAL A 155 5.20 -5.78 6.59
C VAL A 155 4.12 -6.37 5.70
N LYS A 156 3.01 -6.79 6.28
CA LYS A 156 1.84 -7.23 5.53
C LYS A 156 0.94 -6.04 5.26
N PHE A 157 0.42 -5.96 4.05
CA PHE A 157 -0.50 -4.89 3.70
C PHE A 157 -1.70 -5.42 2.92
N GLU A 158 -2.78 -4.65 2.95
CA GLU A 158 -3.96 -4.82 2.13
C GLU A 158 -4.45 -3.46 1.68
N ALA A 159 -4.59 -3.28 0.39
CA ALA A 159 -5.09 -2.05 -0.20
C ALA A 159 -6.38 -2.35 -0.96
N SER A 160 -7.45 -1.65 -0.61
CA SER A 160 -8.74 -1.72 -1.32
C SER A 160 -8.93 -0.44 -2.10
N ALA A 161 -9.20 -0.55 -3.39
CA ALA A 161 -9.38 0.60 -4.26
C ALA A 161 -10.66 0.47 -5.07
N GLU A 162 -11.49 1.51 -5.02
CA GLU A 162 -12.72 1.61 -5.81
C GLU A 162 -12.59 2.71 -6.85
N PHE A 163 -13.10 2.43 -8.03
CA PHE A 163 -13.05 3.37 -9.17
C PHE A 163 -14.42 3.49 -9.79
N SER A 164 -14.77 4.70 -10.21
CA SER A 164 -15.89 4.89 -11.13
C SER A 164 -15.39 4.72 -12.57
N ILE A 165 -16.22 4.11 -13.40
CA ILE A 165 -15.88 3.82 -14.79
C ILE A 165 -16.48 4.91 -15.69
N ASP A 166 -15.61 5.53 -16.47
CA ASP A 166 -16.04 6.48 -17.51
C ASP A 166 -16.42 5.71 -18.77
N ASN A 167 -17.56 6.08 -19.35
CA ASN A 167 -18.04 5.50 -20.61
C ASN A 167 -17.68 6.40 -21.79
#